data_d19bd781d6e6adb111164571a7ca9a0b
#
_entry.id   d19bd781d6e6adb111164571a7ca9a0b
#
_cell.length_a   1.000
_cell.length_b   1.000
_cell.length_c   1.000
_cell.angle_alpha   90.00
_cell.angle_beta   90.00
_cell.angle_gamma   90.00
#
_symmetry.space_group_name_H-M   'P 1'
#
loop_
_entity.id
_entity.type
_entity.pdbx_description
1 polymer ?
#
loop_
_entity_poly.entity_id
_entity_poly.type
_entity_poly.pdbx_seq_one_letter_code
_entity_poly.pdbx_strand_id
1 'polypeptide(L)'
;MPQQEPSYWLMKSEPDAYSIDTLKKDGVTLWDGIRNYQARNFMRNMKNGDKVFFYHSNCKPPGIVGLMEVIDLNIVDPTQFDKDSKYFDPKSKPENPRWDLSLIHI
;
A
#
# COMPACT_ATOMS: atom_id res chain seq x y z
N MET A 1 3.56 18.95 -24.61
CA MET A 1 2.70 18.63 -23.43
C MET A 1 3.53 18.65 -22.17
N PRO A 2 3.13 19.43 -21.19
CA PRO A 2 3.85 19.37 -19.93
C PRO A 2 3.67 17.98 -19.32
N GLN A 3 4.76 17.42 -18.84
CA GLN A 3 4.71 16.18 -18.09
C GLN A 3 3.97 16.42 -16.79
N GLN A 4 3.07 15.53 -16.46
CA GLN A 4 2.40 15.58 -15.19
C GLN A 4 3.40 15.25 -14.08
N GLU A 5 3.56 16.14 -13.12
CA GLU A 5 4.41 15.87 -11.98
C GLU A 5 3.81 14.74 -11.15
N PRO A 6 4.66 13.88 -10.54
CA PRO A 6 4.14 12.83 -9.65
C PRO A 6 3.48 13.45 -8.43
N SER A 7 2.41 12.83 -7.97
CA SER A 7 1.79 13.18 -6.71
C SER A 7 2.56 12.56 -5.55
N TYR A 8 2.37 13.09 -4.36
CA TYR A 8 3.02 12.62 -3.14
C TYR A 8 1.94 12.10 -2.18
N TRP A 9 2.18 10.94 -1.61
CA TRP A 9 1.26 10.26 -0.71
C TRP A 9 1.99 9.85 0.56
N LEU A 10 1.22 9.51 1.59
CA LEU A 10 1.75 9.00 2.85
C LEU A 10 1.10 7.63 3.12
N MET A 11 1.94 6.61 3.34
CA MET A 11 1.48 5.29 3.76
C MET A 11 2.09 4.95 5.11
N LYS A 12 1.25 4.48 6.02
CA LYS A 12 1.64 4.16 7.39
C LYS A 12 1.75 2.66 7.57
N SER A 13 2.80 2.24 8.29
CA SER A 13 2.93 0.86 8.74
C SER A 13 3.63 0.84 10.10
N GLU A 14 3.23 -0.10 10.94
CA GLU A 14 3.93 -0.37 12.18
C GLU A 14 5.20 -1.16 11.89
N PRO A 15 6.37 -0.81 12.50
CA PRO A 15 7.61 -1.55 12.23
C PRO A 15 7.51 -3.03 12.56
N ASP A 16 6.69 -3.41 13.55
CA ASP A 16 6.49 -4.80 13.91
C ASP A 16 5.71 -5.58 12.84
N ALA A 17 4.88 -4.89 12.05
CA ALA A 17 4.16 -5.50 10.95
C ALA A 17 4.99 -5.49 9.66
N TYR A 18 5.52 -4.33 9.26
CA TYR A 18 6.35 -4.20 8.08
C TYR A 18 7.24 -2.96 8.21
N SER A 19 8.55 -3.15 8.30
CA SER A 19 9.50 -2.06 8.50
C SER A 19 10.15 -1.61 7.20
N ILE A 20 10.73 -0.40 7.22
CA ILE A 20 11.53 0.11 6.10
C ILE A 20 12.75 -0.79 5.85
N ASP A 21 13.32 -1.38 6.88
CA ASP A 21 14.45 -2.28 6.72
C ASP A 21 14.05 -3.56 5.98
N THR A 22 12.84 -4.07 6.24
CA THR A 22 12.29 -5.21 5.50
C THR A 22 12.07 -4.85 4.05
N LEU A 23 11.55 -3.65 3.76
CA LEU A 23 11.35 -3.18 2.40
C LEU A 23 12.68 -3.04 1.65
N LYS A 24 13.73 -2.51 2.30
CA LYS A 24 15.07 -2.42 1.72
C LYS A 24 15.61 -3.79 1.32
N LYS A 25 15.37 -4.78 2.16
CA LYS A 25 15.80 -6.16 1.90
C LYS A 25 15.02 -6.77 0.75
N ASP A 26 13.71 -6.55 0.71
CA ASP A 26 12.83 -7.11 -0.31
C ASP A 26 12.94 -6.39 -1.66
N GLY A 27 13.28 -5.10 -1.63
CA GLY A 27 13.37 -4.25 -2.83
C GLY A 27 12.02 -3.74 -3.30
N VAL A 28 11.04 -4.63 -3.43
CA VAL A 28 9.66 -4.30 -3.79
C VAL A 28 8.70 -5.01 -2.83
N THR A 29 7.51 -4.47 -2.67
CA THR A 29 6.48 -5.08 -1.85
C THR A 29 5.11 -4.87 -2.44
N LEU A 30 4.22 -5.81 -2.19
CA LEU A 30 2.79 -5.66 -2.44
C LEU A 30 2.17 -5.04 -1.19
N TRP A 31 1.65 -3.82 -1.33
CA TRP A 31 1.01 -3.13 -0.22
C TRP A 31 -0.45 -3.57 -0.13
N ASP A 32 -0.67 -4.67 0.56
CA ASP A 32 -1.98 -5.30 0.71
C ASP A 32 -2.60 -5.02 2.07
N GLY A 33 -3.76 -5.61 2.32
CA GLY A 33 -4.41 -5.50 3.63
C GLY A 33 -5.07 -4.17 3.91
N ILE A 34 -5.27 -3.33 2.89
CA ILE A 34 -6.01 -2.07 3.03
C ILE A 34 -7.48 -2.40 3.24
N ARG A 35 -8.05 -2.02 4.39
CA ARG A 35 -9.45 -2.31 4.75
C ARG A 35 -10.22 -1.08 5.18
N ASN A 36 -9.75 0.11 4.78
CA ASN A 36 -10.43 1.38 4.95
C ASN A 36 -10.82 1.91 3.58
N TYR A 37 -12.10 2.22 3.37
CA TYR A 37 -12.58 2.66 2.05
C TYR A 37 -11.93 3.96 1.59
N GLN A 38 -11.68 4.88 2.51
CA GLN A 38 -11.02 6.14 2.17
C GLN A 38 -9.58 5.90 1.71
N ALA A 39 -8.83 5.06 2.43
CA ALA A 39 -7.47 4.70 2.04
C ALA A 39 -7.45 3.97 0.69
N ARG A 40 -8.40 3.05 0.46
CA ARG A 40 -8.55 2.37 -0.83
C ARG A 40 -8.79 3.38 -1.96
N ASN A 41 -9.67 4.34 -1.73
CA ASN A 41 -10.00 5.34 -2.76
C ASN A 41 -8.80 6.24 -3.06
N PHE A 42 -8.01 6.61 -2.07
CA PHE A 42 -6.76 7.33 -2.28
C PHE A 42 -5.80 6.51 -3.12
N MET A 43 -5.65 5.21 -2.81
CA MET A 43 -4.77 4.32 -3.56
C MET A 43 -5.23 4.18 -5.02
N ARG A 44 -6.54 4.16 -5.28
CA ARG A 44 -7.10 4.12 -6.64
C ARG A 44 -6.81 5.39 -7.43
N ASN A 45 -6.54 6.49 -6.76
CA ASN A 45 -6.20 7.77 -7.39
C ASN A 45 -4.70 7.93 -7.62
N MET A 46 -3.86 7.03 -7.11
CA MET A 46 -2.42 7.05 -7.35
C MET A 46 -2.11 6.72 -8.81
N LYS A 47 -0.94 7.14 -9.26
CA LYS A 47 -0.42 6.85 -10.59
C LYS A 47 0.94 6.18 -10.48
N ASN A 48 1.29 5.39 -11.48
CA ASN A 48 2.64 4.83 -11.55
C ASN A 48 3.66 5.97 -11.58
N GLY A 49 4.69 5.86 -10.77
CA GLY A 49 5.69 6.91 -10.61
C GLY A 49 5.41 7.88 -9.47
N ASP A 50 4.22 7.82 -8.85
CA ASP A 50 3.92 8.64 -7.68
C ASP A 50 4.86 8.28 -6.53
N LYS A 51 5.18 9.28 -5.70
CA LYS A 51 6.08 9.11 -4.56
C LYS A 51 5.25 8.91 -3.30
N VAL A 52 5.73 8.03 -2.43
CA VAL A 52 5.05 7.68 -1.18
C VAL A 52 6.03 7.81 -0.02
N PHE A 53 5.68 8.62 0.96
CA PHE A 53 6.42 8.67 2.21
C PHE A 53 6.02 7.48 3.07
N PHE A 54 7.03 6.71 3.49
CA PHE A 54 6.83 5.56 4.38
C PHE A 54 6.89 6.06 5.82
N TYR A 55 5.77 5.98 6.53
CA TYR A 55 5.65 6.46 7.90
C TYR A 55 5.56 5.29 8.86
N HIS A 56 6.48 5.22 9.83
CA HIS A 56 6.38 4.28 10.94
C HIS A 56 5.46 4.84 12.01
N SER A 57 4.38 4.12 12.30
CA SER A 57 3.40 4.48 13.32
C SER A 57 3.50 3.52 14.50
N ASN A 58 2.91 3.92 15.63
CA ASN A 58 2.83 3.11 16.85
C ASN A 58 4.20 2.60 17.31
N CYS A 59 5.19 3.47 17.29
CA CYS A 59 6.57 3.19 17.73
C CYS A 59 7.21 4.47 18.27
N LYS A 60 8.40 4.35 18.82
CA LYS A 60 9.17 5.50 19.34
C LYS A 60 10.54 5.58 18.68
N PRO A 61 10.85 6.71 18.00
CA PRO A 61 9.92 7.79 17.62
C PRO A 61 9.12 7.42 16.37
N PRO A 62 7.86 7.85 16.27
CA PRO A 62 7.14 7.73 15.00
C PRO A 62 7.67 8.75 13.99
N GLY A 63 7.51 8.46 12.71
CA GLY A 63 7.92 9.42 11.70
C GLY A 63 8.15 8.81 10.33
N ILE A 64 8.45 9.69 9.38
CA ILE A 64 8.79 9.29 8.01
C ILE A 64 10.19 8.70 8.01
N VAL A 65 10.32 7.47 7.51
CA VAL A 65 11.60 6.74 7.50
C VAL A 65 12.12 6.45 6.11
N GLY A 66 11.35 6.72 5.07
CA GLY A 66 11.80 6.47 3.71
C GLY A 66 10.88 7.06 2.68
N LEU A 67 11.35 6.98 1.42
CA LEU A 67 10.60 7.39 0.25
C LEU A 67 10.46 6.19 -0.68
N MET A 68 9.24 5.95 -1.13
CA MET A 68 8.89 4.85 -2.02
C MET A 68 8.35 5.38 -3.33
N GLU A 69 8.28 4.51 -4.34
CA GLU A 69 7.68 4.84 -5.62
C GLU A 69 6.66 3.77 -6.00
N VAL A 70 5.52 4.21 -6.49
CA VAL A 70 4.47 3.32 -6.98
C VAL A 70 4.88 2.79 -8.36
N ILE A 71 4.95 1.47 -8.51
CA ILE A 71 5.34 0.86 -9.78
C ILE A 71 4.19 0.15 -10.47
N ASP A 72 3.15 -0.25 -9.75
CA ASP A 72 1.92 -0.78 -10.36
C ASP A 72 0.73 -0.58 -9.43
N LEU A 73 -0.45 -0.53 -9.99
CA LEU A 73 -1.69 -0.22 -9.28
C LEU A 73 -2.83 -1.10 -9.78
N ASN A 74 -3.97 -0.99 -9.09
CA ASN A 74 -5.23 -1.65 -9.48
C ASN A 74 -5.11 -3.18 -9.51
N ILE A 75 -4.23 -3.72 -8.65
CA ILE A 75 -4.10 -5.16 -8.48
C ILE A 75 -5.12 -5.59 -7.44
N VAL A 76 -5.91 -6.60 -7.76
CA VAL A 76 -6.89 -7.14 -6.81
C VAL A 76 -6.15 -7.77 -5.63
N ASP A 77 -6.48 -7.34 -4.41
CA ASP A 77 -5.86 -7.90 -3.20
C ASP A 77 -6.39 -9.32 -2.97
N PRO A 78 -5.56 -10.36 -3.11
CA PRO A 78 -6.03 -11.73 -2.97
C PRO A 78 -6.35 -12.11 -1.52
N THR A 79 -5.83 -11.38 -0.53
CA THR A 79 -6.05 -11.71 0.88
C THR A 79 -7.52 -11.53 1.28
N GLN A 80 -8.29 -10.73 0.53
CA GLN A 80 -9.72 -10.54 0.79
C GLN A 80 -10.53 -11.82 0.58
N PHE A 81 -10.02 -12.77 -0.20
CA PHE A 81 -10.69 -14.04 -0.50
C PHE A 81 -10.11 -15.22 0.28
N ASP A 82 -9.02 -15.01 1.00
CA ASP A 82 -8.32 -16.05 1.75
C ASP A 82 -8.87 -16.15 3.17
N LYS A 83 -9.59 -17.23 3.45
CA LYS A 83 -10.24 -17.44 4.75
C LYS A 83 -9.21 -17.54 5.90
N ASP A 84 -7.98 -17.89 5.60
CA ASP A 84 -6.91 -18.01 6.60
C ASP A 84 -6.20 -16.69 6.84
N SER A 85 -6.45 -15.66 6.02
CA SER A 85 -5.85 -14.34 6.18
C SER A 85 -6.64 -13.49 7.18
N LYS A 86 -5.91 -12.72 8.00
CA LYS A 86 -6.54 -11.72 8.88
C LYS A 86 -7.25 -10.61 8.09
N TYR A 87 -6.99 -10.52 6.80
CA TYR A 87 -7.60 -9.52 5.91
C TYR A 87 -8.78 -10.08 5.12
N PHE A 88 -9.24 -11.29 5.44
CA PHE A 88 -10.38 -11.90 4.78
C PHE A 88 -11.63 -11.03 4.92
N ASP A 89 -12.31 -10.79 3.81
CA ASP A 89 -13.57 -10.04 3.78
C ASP A 89 -14.67 -10.93 3.17
N PRO A 90 -15.59 -11.47 4.00
CA PRO A 90 -16.63 -12.37 3.50
C PRO A 90 -17.64 -11.68 2.57
N LYS A 91 -17.68 -10.33 2.58
CA LYS A 91 -18.58 -9.57 1.72
C LYS A 91 -17.97 -9.26 0.36
N SER A 92 -16.66 -9.44 0.18
CA SER A 92 -16.00 -9.24 -1.10
C SER A 92 -16.09 -10.50 -1.95
N LYS A 93 -16.29 -10.34 -3.25
CA LYS A 93 -16.48 -11.45 -4.19
C LYS A 93 -15.50 -11.30 -5.37
N PRO A 94 -14.99 -12.40 -5.93
CA PRO A 94 -14.09 -12.33 -7.08
C PRO A 94 -14.68 -11.58 -8.27
N GLU A 95 -15.98 -11.63 -8.48
CA GLU A 95 -16.67 -10.91 -9.55
C GLU A 95 -16.85 -9.42 -9.24
N ASN A 96 -16.71 -9.01 -7.96
CA ASN A 96 -16.82 -7.61 -7.55
C ASN A 96 -15.92 -7.36 -6.34
N PRO A 97 -14.59 -7.33 -6.53
CA PRO A 97 -13.65 -7.15 -5.43
C PRO A 97 -13.74 -5.74 -4.85
N ARG A 98 -13.67 -5.65 -3.53
CA ARG A 98 -13.74 -4.38 -2.80
C ARG A 98 -12.37 -3.76 -2.57
N TRP A 99 -11.31 -4.57 -2.55
CA TRP A 99 -10.00 -4.18 -2.05
C TRP A 99 -8.93 -4.41 -3.10
N ASP A 100 -8.05 -3.43 -3.22
CA ASP A 100 -6.93 -3.43 -4.15
C ASP A 100 -5.62 -3.36 -3.38
N LEU A 101 -4.53 -3.66 -4.06
CA LEU A 101 -3.18 -3.44 -3.56
C LEU A 101 -2.35 -2.69 -4.59
N SER A 102 -1.23 -2.17 -4.15
CA SER A 102 -0.26 -1.53 -5.03
C SER A 102 1.09 -2.22 -4.91
N LEU A 103 1.87 -2.19 -5.99
CA LEU A 103 3.25 -2.66 -6.02
C LEU A 103 4.16 -1.45 -5.86
N ILE A 104 5.03 -1.50 -4.85
CA ILE A 104 5.82 -0.34 -4.42
C ILE A 104 7.27 -0.78 -4.23
N HIS A 105 8.21 0.10 -4.60
CA HIS A 105 9.62 -0.12 -4.30
C HIS A 105 10.23 1.13 -3.64
N ILE A 106 11.36 0.91 -2.96
CA ILE A 106 12.08 1.98 -2.27
C ILE A 106 12.86 2.85 -3.24
#